data_5f28e2c9ff181be0b7d506afffebc208
#
_entry.id   5f28e2c9ff181be0b7d506afffebc208
#
_cell.length_a   1.000
_cell.length_b   1.000
_cell.length_c   1.000
_cell.angle_alpha   90.00
_cell.angle_beta   90.00
_cell.angle_gamma   90.00
#
_symmetry.space_group_name_H-M   'P 1'
#
loop_
_entity.id
_entity.type
_entity.pdbx_description
1 polymer ?
#
loop_
_entity_poly.entity_id
_entity_poly.type
_entity_poly.pdbx_seq_one_letter_code
_entity_poly.pdbx_strand_id
1 'polypeptide(L)'
;MKRNTEKFHFNSTTFMQLISLTIILVLIAPVMTTAQAGKANFAGDWTLNAEKSTQPPGGQGGAMRMGGGNFLVTQEANILTVVRTRTGQDGQPTTSTMKYTLDGKESVNTSPRGESKSVATWSADGKSLTIETSRTMDINGESRTMKSKEEWVLTDSKSLTVTIARKSPDGEVKAVNVYDKK
;
A
#
# COMPACT_ATOMS: atom_id res chain seq x y z
N MET A 1 38.73 -9.22 74.99
CA MET A 1 38.63 -8.78 73.58
C MET A 1 37.32 -9.30 73.00
N LYS A 2 36.22 -8.50 73.01
CA LYS A 2 34.92 -8.88 72.57
C LYS A 2 34.78 -8.44 71.11
N ARG A 3 34.52 -9.39 70.17
CA ARG A 3 34.19 -9.09 68.78
C ARG A 3 32.69 -8.81 68.70
N ASN A 4 32.32 -7.58 68.32
CA ASN A 4 30.99 -7.24 67.97
C ASN A 4 30.77 -7.75 66.52
N THR A 5 29.86 -8.70 66.35
CA THR A 5 29.33 -9.10 65.05
C THR A 5 28.00 -8.36 64.84
N GLU A 6 28.06 -7.28 64.08
CA GLU A 6 26.85 -6.63 63.62
C GLU A 6 26.17 -7.50 62.51
N LYS A 7 24.97 -8.00 62.82
CA LYS A 7 24.15 -8.70 61.85
C LYS A 7 23.39 -7.66 61.03
N PHE A 8 23.79 -7.51 59.77
CA PHE A 8 22.99 -6.76 58.79
C PHE A 8 21.70 -7.54 58.51
N HIS A 9 20.57 -7.02 59.00
CA HIS A 9 19.24 -7.48 58.58
C HIS A 9 18.88 -6.84 57.25
N PHE A 10 18.98 -7.62 56.20
CA PHE A 10 18.51 -7.23 54.86
C PHE A 10 16.99 -7.36 54.81
N ASN A 11 16.29 -6.25 54.76
CA ASN A 11 14.82 -6.21 54.79
C ASN A 11 14.28 -6.60 53.40
N SER A 12 13.63 -7.75 53.29
CA SER A 12 13.15 -8.35 52.03
C SER A 12 12.19 -7.44 51.24
N THR A 13 11.54 -6.50 51.95
CA THR A 13 10.61 -5.53 51.34
C THR A 13 11.32 -4.50 50.45
N THR A 14 12.54 -4.07 50.83
CA THR A 14 13.35 -3.11 50.06
C THR A 14 13.87 -3.75 48.77
N PHE A 15 14.20 -5.05 48.83
CA PHE A 15 14.67 -5.80 47.65
C PHE A 15 13.56 -6.01 46.61
N MET A 16 12.33 -6.29 47.05
CA MET A 16 11.17 -6.41 46.15
C MET A 16 10.79 -5.08 45.51
N GLN A 17 10.93 -3.95 46.20
CA GLN A 17 10.64 -2.63 45.60
C GLN A 17 11.66 -2.22 44.55
N LEU A 18 12.94 -2.58 44.71
CA LEU A 18 13.97 -2.31 43.72
C LEU A 18 13.80 -3.18 42.44
N ILE A 19 13.33 -4.44 42.58
CA ILE A 19 13.03 -5.31 41.42
C ILE A 19 11.76 -4.84 40.67
N SER A 20 10.75 -4.35 41.40
CA SER A 20 9.52 -3.80 40.80
C SER A 20 9.77 -2.55 39.97
N LEU A 21 10.72 -1.68 40.39
CA LEU A 21 11.03 -0.44 39.67
C LEU A 21 11.86 -0.69 38.41
N THR A 22 12.63 -1.78 38.35
CA THR A 22 13.46 -2.13 37.18
C THR A 22 12.63 -2.80 36.09
N ILE A 23 11.51 -3.47 36.42
CA ILE A 23 10.65 -4.16 35.43
C ILE A 23 9.72 -3.18 34.70
N ILE A 24 9.36 -2.04 35.32
CA ILE A 24 8.48 -1.03 34.69
C ILE A 24 9.23 -0.19 33.63
N LEU A 25 10.56 -0.10 33.69
CA LEU A 25 11.35 0.71 32.75
C LEU A 25 11.65 -0.01 31.41
N VAL A 26 11.34 -1.30 31.25
CA VAL A 26 11.63 -2.08 30.04
C VAL A 26 10.43 -2.14 29.08
N LEU A 27 9.23 -1.67 29.47
CA LEU A 27 8.02 -1.78 28.66
C LEU A 27 7.63 -0.52 27.88
N ILE A 28 8.45 0.53 27.89
CA ILE A 28 8.32 1.66 26.97
C ILE A 28 9.48 1.60 25.98
N ALA A 29 9.56 0.49 25.23
CA ALA A 29 10.22 0.54 23.95
C ALA A 29 9.34 1.41 23.06
N PRO A 30 9.80 2.56 22.54
CA PRO A 30 9.08 3.23 21.49
C PRO A 30 8.96 2.21 20.36
N VAL A 31 7.73 1.89 19.96
CA VAL A 31 7.50 1.24 18.67
C VAL A 31 8.02 2.25 17.65
N MET A 32 9.31 2.18 17.36
CA MET A 32 9.88 2.85 16.21
C MET A 32 9.18 2.22 15.02
N THR A 33 8.06 2.81 14.60
CA THR A 33 7.62 2.67 13.24
C THR A 33 8.81 3.11 12.41
N THR A 34 9.56 2.16 11.89
CA THR A 34 10.55 2.44 10.86
C THR A 34 9.73 2.94 9.67
N ALA A 35 9.43 4.24 9.67
CA ALA A 35 9.11 4.93 8.45
C ALA A 35 10.20 4.48 7.49
N GLN A 36 9.84 3.92 6.34
CA GLN A 36 10.80 3.52 5.31
C GLN A 36 11.54 4.78 4.89
N ALA A 37 12.62 5.11 5.62
CA ALA A 37 13.38 6.32 5.42
C ALA A 37 13.84 6.36 3.95
N GLY A 38 13.34 7.34 3.19
CA GLY A 38 13.68 7.54 1.79
C GLY A 38 12.66 7.05 0.76
N LYS A 39 11.60 6.31 1.13
CA LYS A 39 10.57 5.88 0.17
C LYS A 39 9.42 6.89 0.08
N ALA A 40 8.87 7.06 -1.13
CA ALA A 40 7.72 7.92 -1.36
C ALA A 40 6.50 7.46 -0.53
N ASN A 41 5.73 8.42 -0.01
CA ASN A 41 4.51 8.15 0.73
C ASN A 41 3.29 8.54 -0.13
N PHE A 42 2.60 7.54 -0.66
CA PHE A 42 1.42 7.70 -1.51
C PHE A 42 0.11 7.87 -0.73
N ALA A 43 0.14 7.87 0.61
CA ALA A 43 -1.08 8.02 1.42
C ALA A 43 -1.81 9.34 1.11
N GLY A 44 -3.13 9.26 0.92
CA GLY A 44 -3.98 10.41 0.64
C GLY A 44 -5.24 10.06 -0.12
N ASP A 45 -6.13 11.04 -0.23
CA ASP A 45 -7.33 10.99 -1.07
C ASP A 45 -6.99 11.64 -2.43
N TRP A 46 -7.06 10.85 -3.50
CA TRP A 46 -6.61 11.20 -4.82
C TRP A 46 -7.78 11.35 -5.78
N THR A 47 -7.90 12.51 -6.41
CA THR A 47 -8.92 12.83 -7.42
C THR A 47 -8.30 12.85 -8.80
N LEU A 48 -8.88 12.12 -9.75
CA LEU A 48 -8.40 12.07 -11.12
C LEU A 48 -8.51 13.45 -11.77
N ASN A 49 -7.38 13.95 -12.27
CA ASN A 49 -7.32 15.13 -13.14
C ASN A 49 -7.41 14.68 -14.60
N ALA A 50 -8.61 14.76 -15.18
CA ALA A 50 -8.85 14.28 -16.54
C ALA A 50 -8.13 15.12 -17.60
N GLU A 51 -7.88 16.41 -17.33
CA GLU A 51 -7.22 17.32 -18.27
C GLU A 51 -5.73 17.03 -18.43
N LYS A 52 -5.09 16.60 -17.31
CA LYS A 52 -3.66 16.23 -17.28
C LYS A 52 -3.43 14.76 -17.65
N SER A 53 -4.49 13.97 -17.77
CA SER A 53 -4.41 12.52 -18.01
C SER A 53 -4.48 12.19 -19.49
N THR A 54 -3.71 11.18 -19.93
CA THR A 54 -3.72 10.71 -21.32
C THR A 54 -4.28 9.29 -21.37
N GLN A 55 -5.29 9.08 -22.20
CA GLN A 55 -5.89 7.77 -22.44
C GLN A 55 -5.50 7.26 -23.84
N PRO A 56 -5.43 5.93 -24.06
CA PRO A 56 -5.14 5.38 -25.37
C PRO A 56 -6.24 5.73 -26.38
N PRO A 57 -5.90 5.81 -27.69
CA PRO A 57 -6.89 6.00 -28.75
C PRO A 57 -8.00 4.93 -28.67
N GLY A 58 -9.28 5.33 -28.80
CA GLY A 58 -10.44 4.44 -28.67
C GLY A 58 -10.95 4.25 -27.23
N GLY A 59 -10.25 4.74 -26.20
CA GLY A 59 -10.65 4.66 -24.79
C GLY A 59 -11.66 5.72 -24.33
N GLN A 60 -12.26 6.49 -25.23
CA GLN A 60 -13.18 7.59 -24.89
C GLN A 60 -14.59 7.14 -24.48
N GLY A 61 -14.92 5.86 -24.59
CA GLY A 61 -16.16 5.31 -24.03
C GLY A 61 -15.98 4.99 -22.56
N GLY A 62 -16.75 5.62 -21.67
CA GLY A 62 -16.63 5.61 -20.20
C GLY A 62 -16.40 4.26 -19.49
N ALA A 63 -16.55 3.12 -20.16
CA ALA A 63 -16.33 1.78 -19.60
C ALA A 63 -14.88 1.27 -19.71
N MET A 64 -14.00 1.90 -20.49
CA MET A 64 -12.64 1.41 -20.76
C MET A 64 -11.50 2.34 -20.30
N ARG A 65 -11.76 3.29 -19.41
CA ARG A 65 -10.68 4.08 -18.83
C ARG A 65 -9.75 3.17 -18.02
N MET A 66 -8.49 3.07 -18.44
CA MET A 66 -7.48 2.31 -17.73
C MET A 66 -7.17 3.02 -16.41
N GLY A 67 -7.59 2.42 -15.30
CA GLY A 67 -7.23 2.89 -13.94
C GLY A 67 -7.91 4.18 -13.48
N GLY A 68 -8.83 4.79 -14.28
CA GLY A 68 -9.49 6.04 -13.92
C GLY A 68 -10.43 5.92 -12.71
N GLY A 69 -10.72 7.07 -12.11
CA GLY A 69 -11.57 7.23 -10.91
C GLY A 69 -10.76 7.61 -9.68
N ASN A 70 -11.46 8.20 -8.71
CA ASN A 70 -10.86 8.62 -7.45
C ASN A 70 -10.54 7.42 -6.57
N PHE A 71 -9.54 7.57 -5.69
CA PHE A 71 -9.19 6.53 -4.74
C PHE A 71 -8.52 7.09 -3.48
N LEU A 72 -8.70 6.36 -2.39
CA LEU A 72 -8.01 6.58 -1.12
C LEU A 72 -6.85 5.61 -1.00
N VAL A 73 -5.70 6.11 -0.58
CA VAL A 73 -4.51 5.30 -0.27
C VAL A 73 -4.18 5.44 1.20
N THR A 74 -3.97 4.32 1.87
CA THR A 74 -3.25 4.26 3.13
C THR A 74 -1.96 3.47 2.93
N GLN A 75 -0.88 3.95 3.55
CA GLN A 75 0.44 3.31 3.48
C GLN A 75 0.98 3.16 4.90
N GLU A 76 1.01 1.93 5.37
CA GLU A 76 1.40 1.59 6.73
C GLU A 76 2.52 0.56 6.68
N ALA A 77 3.67 0.90 7.27
CA ALA A 77 4.85 0.03 7.30
C ALA A 77 5.11 -0.63 5.93
N ASN A 78 4.74 -1.91 5.78
CA ASN A 78 4.98 -2.72 4.58
C ASN A 78 3.71 -2.95 3.73
N ILE A 79 2.62 -2.23 3.97
CA ILE A 79 1.35 -2.45 3.26
C ILE A 79 0.87 -1.14 2.64
N LEU A 80 0.54 -1.20 1.35
CA LEU A 80 -0.21 -0.19 0.63
C LEU A 80 -1.64 -0.68 0.42
N THR A 81 -2.62 0.03 0.97
CA THR A 81 -4.04 -0.26 0.74
C THR A 81 -4.63 0.80 -0.17
N VAL A 82 -5.28 0.37 -1.25
CA VAL A 82 -5.91 1.24 -2.24
C VAL A 82 -7.41 0.94 -2.28
N VAL A 83 -8.22 1.94 -1.90
CA VAL A 83 -9.68 1.86 -1.93
C VAL A 83 -10.20 2.68 -3.10
N ARG A 84 -10.79 2.02 -4.10
CA ARG A 84 -11.36 2.65 -5.29
C ARG A 84 -12.88 2.58 -5.24
N THR A 85 -13.55 3.72 -5.35
CA THR A 85 -15.00 3.77 -5.51
C THR A 85 -15.34 4.13 -6.97
N ARG A 86 -16.20 3.36 -7.57
CA ARG A 86 -16.68 3.58 -8.95
C ARG A 86 -18.20 3.54 -8.97
N THR A 87 -18.80 4.35 -9.81
CA THR A 87 -20.23 4.25 -10.08
C THR A 87 -20.47 3.08 -11.01
N GLY A 88 -21.29 2.13 -10.60
CA GLY A 88 -21.75 1.00 -11.44
C GLY A 88 -22.66 1.46 -12.58
N GLN A 89 -23.00 0.55 -13.49
CA GLN A 89 -23.94 0.83 -14.59
C GLN A 89 -25.37 1.14 -14.08
N ASP A 90 -25.70 0.64 -12.90
CA ASP A 90 -26.94 0.88 -12.16
C ASP A 90 -26.94 2.20 -11.37
N GLY A 91 -25.89 3.01 -11.50
CA GLY A 91 -25.71 4.26 -10.75
C GLY A 91 -25.27 4.07 -9.31
N GLN A 92 -25.14 2.83 -8.82
CA GLN A 92 -24.73 2.56 -7.45
C GLN A 92 -23.20 2.59 -7.28
N PRO A 93 -22.69 3.11 -6.17
CA PRO A 93 -21.26 3.10 -5.91
C PRO A 93 -20.79 1.68 -5.56
N THR A 94 -19.77 1.22 -6.27
CA THR A 94 -19.07 -0.03 -5.99
C THR A 94 -17.67 0.27 -5.47
N THR A 95 -17.36 -0.23 -4.29
CA THR A 95 -16.04 -0.04 -3.68
C THR A 95 -15.22 -1.33 -3.82
N SER A 96 -13.96 -1.17 -4.20
CA SER A 96 -12.98 -2.24 -4.25
C SER A 96 -11.75 -1.87 -3.43
N THR A 97 -11.27 -2.80 -2.61
CA THR A 97 -10.06 -2.62 -1.81
C THR A 97 -8.99 -3.58 -2.31
N MET A 98 -7.81 -3.04 -2.57
CA MET A 98 -6.63 -3.80 -2.98
C MET A 98 -5.53 -3.56 -1.96
N LYS A 99 -4.84 -4.63 -1.54
CA LYS A 99 -3.71 -4.56 -0.62
C LYS A 99 -2.46 -5.09 -1.30
N TYR A 100 -1.37 -4.36 -1.15
CA TYR A 100 -0.07 -4.71 -1.72
C TYR A 100 0.98 -4.70 -0.61
N THR A 101 1.76 -5.78 -0.51
CA THR A 101 2.95 -5.78 0.32
C THR A 101 4.07 -5.03 -0.39
N LEU A 102 4.81 -4.20 0.35
CA LEU A 102 5.84 -3.31 -0.21
C LEU A 102 7.26 -3.91 -0.10
N ASP A 103 7.36 -5.21 0.16
CA ASP A 103 8.61 -5.97 0.30
C ASP A 103 8.95 -6.79 -0.95
N GLY A 104 8.24 -6.60 -2.04
CA GLY A 104 8.44 -7.32 -3.30
C GLY A 104 7.83 -8.73 -3.33
N LYS A 105 7.08 -9.11 -2.29
CA LYS A 105 6.37 -10.40 -2.29
C LYS A 105 5.02 -10.30 -3.01
N GLU A 106 4.51 -11.46 -3.42
CA GLU A 106 3.20 -11.56 -4.04
C GLU A 106 2.08 -11.23 -3.05
N SER A 107 1.16 -10.38 -3.48
CA SER A 107 -0.09 -10.05 -2.80
C SER A 107 -1.25 -10.62 -3.58
N VAL A 108 -2.16 -11.31 -2.91
CA VAL A 108 -3.38 -11.87 -3.51
C VAL A 108 -4.58 -11.02 -3.12
N ASN A 109 -5.34 -10.56 -4.12
CA ASN A 109 -6.55 -9.78 -3.93
C ASN A 109 -7.73 -10.44 -4.64
N THR A 110 -8.84 -10.64 -3.93
CA THR A 110 -10.07 -11.22 -4.46
C THR A 110 -11.09 -10.12 -4.76
N SER A 111 -11.76 -10.22 -5.88
CA SER A 111 -12.83 -9.31 -6.29
C SER A 111 -13.98 -10.11 -6.95
N PRO A 112 -15.16 -9.52 -7.16
CA PRO A 112 -16.25 -10.16 -7.92
C PRO A 112 -15.83 -10.60 -9.35
N ARG A 113 -14.74 -10.05 -9.87
CA ARG A 113 -14.18 -10.41 -11.19
C ARG A 113 -13.07 -11.47 -11.13
N GLY A 114 -12.91 -12.14 -9.98
CA GLY A 114 -11.88 -13.15 -9.75
C GLY A 114 -10.69 -12.66 -8.94
N GLU A 115 -9.73 -13.55 -8.79
CA GLU A 115 -8.48 -13.34 -8.05
C GLU A 115 -7.45 -12.62 -8.93
N SER A 116 -6.66 -11.77 -8.30
CA SER A 116 -5.49 -11.13 -8.89
C SER A 116 -4.28 -11.28 -8.00
N LYS A 117 -3.14 -11.55 -8.61
CA LYS A 117 -1.83 -11.65 -7.97
C LYS A 117 -0.99 -10.45 -8.38
N SER A 118 -0.39 -9.78 -7.41
CA SER A 118 0.36 -8.55 -7.66
C SER A 118 1.67 -8.55 -6.89
N VAL A 119 2.71 -8.01 -7.52
CA VAL A 119 4.02 -7.75 -6.90
C VAL A 119 4.29 -6.26 -6.97
N ALA A 120 4.57 -5.65 -5.81
CA ALA A 120 4.92 -4.25 -5.72
C ALA A 120 6.43 -4.10 -5.43
N THR A 121 7.13 -3.37 -6.29
CA THR A 121 8.59 -3.20 -6.21
C THR A 121 8.96 -1.72 -6.27
N TRP A 122 9.79 -1.29 -5.34
CA TRP A 122 10.34 0.07 -5.31
C TRP A 122 11.47 0.24 -6.31
N SER A 123 11.58 1.45 -6.88
CA SER A 123 12.81 1.87 -7.55
C SER A 123 13.99 1.94 -6.57
N ALA A 124 15.20 1.89 -7.07
CA ALA A 124 16.42 1.91 -6.23
C ALA A 124 16.51 3.17 -5.34
N ASP A 125 15.99 4.31 -5.81
CA ASP A 125 15.95 5.58 -5.08
C ASP A 125 14.71 5.73 -4.18
N GLY A 126 13.78 4.75 -4.19
CA GLY A 126 12.56 4.76 -3.41
C GLY A 126 11.49 5.76 -3.88
N LYS A 127 11.67 6.44 -5.01
CA LYS A 127 10.76 7.49 -5.47
C LYS A 127 9.59 6.99 -6.29
N SER A 128 9.74 5.84 -6.94
CA SER A 128 8.66 5.21 -7.69
C SER A 128 8.32 3.81 -7.16
N LEU A 129 7.07 3.41 -7.33
CA LEU A 129 6.55 2.09 -7.00
C LEU A 129 5.98 1.47 -8.27
N THR A 130 6.52 0.33 -8.67
CA THR A 130 5.97 -0.50 -9.75
C THR A 130 5.08 -1.59 -9.15
N ILE A 131 3.84 -1.72 -9.64
CA ILE A 131 2.90 -2.79 -9.28
C ILE A 131 2.60 -3.60 -10.53
N GLU A 132 3.08 -4.82 -10.59
CA GLU A 132 2.78 -5.77 -11.66
C GLU A 132 1.65 -6.69 -11.21
N THR A 133 0.57 -6.74 -11.98
CA THR A 133 -0.62 -7.53 -11.64
C THR A 133 -0.93 -8.53 -12.74
N SER A 134 -1.19 -9.76 -12.34
CA SER A 134 -1.72 -10.85 -13.18
C SER A 134 -3.11 -11.22 -12.67
N ARG A 135 -4.10 -11.26 -13.57
CA ARG A 135 -5.47 -11.67 -13.27
C ARG A 135 -5.93 -12.69 -14.28
N THR A 136 -6.42 -13.82 -13.77
CA THR A 136 -7.06 -14.83 -14.59
C THR A 136 -8.59 -14.65 -14.48
N MET A 137 -9.25 -14.59 -15.63
CA MET A 137 -10.72 -14.44 -15.75
C MET A 137 -11.23 -15.48 -16.72
N ASP A 138 -12.42 -15.98 -16.44
CA ASP A 138 -13.18 -16.76 -17.42
C ASP A 138 -13.98 -15.81 -18.33
N ILE A 139 -13.74 -15.90 -19.62
CA ILE A 139 -14.45 -15.12 -20.63
C ILE A 139 -15.05 -16.11 -21.64
N ASN A 140 -16.37 -16.30 -21.60
CA ASN A 140 -17.10 -17.22 -22.45
C ASN A 140 -16.63 -18.68 -22.35
N GLY A 141 -16.25 -19.14 -21.12
CA GLY A 141 -15.76 -20.49 -20.88
C GLY A 141 -14.27 -20.68 -21.18
N GLU A 142 -13.56 -19.63 -21.62
CA GLU A 142 -12.11 -19.65 -21.82
C GLU A 142 -11.40 -18.91 -20.69
N SER A 143 -10.45 -19.57 -20.06
CA SER A 143 -9.60 -18.95 -19.05
C SER A 143 -8.55 -18.05 -19.72
N ARG A 144 -8.61 -16.74 -19.43
CA ARG A 144 -7.66 -15.75 -19.97
C ARG A 144 -6.93 -15.04 -18.87
N THR A 145 -5.61 -14.96 -18.98
CA THR A 145 -4.76 -14.22 -18.06
C THR A 145 -4.42 -12.86 -18.65
N MET A 146 -4.78 -11.81 -17.92
CA MET A 146 -4.43 -10.43 -18.24
C MET A 146 -3.29 -9.96 -17.34
N LYS A 147 -2.30 -9.31 -17.92
CA LYS A 147 -1.18 -8.70 -17.18
C LYS A 147 -1.22 -7.18 -17.34
N SER A 148 -1.01 -6.48 -16.23
CA SER A 148 -0.86 -5.03 -16.21
C SER A 148 0.31 -4.63 -15.34
N LYS A 149 0.92 -3.51 -15.71
CA LYS A 149 1.97 -2.84 -14.94
C LYS A 149 1.51 -1.43 -14.64
N GLU A 150 1.57 -1.03 -13.37
CA GLU A 150 1.35 0.34 -12.91
C GLU A 150 2.68 0.88 -12.36
N GLU A 151 3.05 2.08 -12.74
CA GLU A 151 4.17 2.82 -12.16
C GLU A 151 3.64 4.09 -11.49
N TRP A 152 3.88 4.24 -10.21
CA TRP A 152 3.40 5.31 -9.35
C TRP A 152 4.53 6.25 -9.00
N VAL A 153 4.37 7.54 -9.28
CA VAL A 153 5.37 8.59 -9.02
C VAL A 153 4.68 9.82 -8.44
N LEU A 154 5.15 10.31 -7.29
CA LEU A 154 4.76 11.64 -6.82
C LEU A 154 5.58 12.67 -7.58
N THR A 155 4.91 13.52 -8.39
CA THR A 155 5.56 14.64 -9.09
C THR A 155 5.80 15.82 -8.16
N ASP A 156 4.95 15.97 -7.15
CA ASP A 156 5.11 16.87 -6.01
C ASP A 156 4.28 16.35 -4.80
N SER A 157 4.15 17.13 -3.72
CA SER A 157 3.42 16.74 -2.52
C SER A 157 1.90 16.60 -2.72
N LYS A 158 1.37 17.09 -3.84
CA LYS A 158 -0.07 17.15 -4.14
C LYS A 158 -0.45 16.46 -5.45
N SER A 159 0.52 15.95 -6.21
CA SER A 159 0.28 15.36 -7.53
C SER A 159 0.91 13.97 -7.63
N LEU A 160 0.10 13.00 -8.01
CA LEU A 160 0.48 11.61 -8.24
C LEU A 160 0.27 11.26 -9.72
N THR A 161 1.30 10.78 -10.39
CA THR A 161 1.22 10.22 -11.74
C THR A 161 1.23 8.69 -11.65
N VAL A 162 0.25 8.05 -12.30
CA VAL A 162 0.18 6.59 -12.44
C VAL A 162 0.19 6.25 -13.93
N THR A 163 1.29 5.69 -14.39
CA THR A 163 1.42 5.15 -15.74
C THR A 163 0.97 3.70 -15.74
N ILE A 164 0.00 3.36 -16.58
CA ILE A 164 -0.55 2.00 -16.69
C ILE A 164 -0.25 1.44 -18.05
N ALA A 165 0.40 0.28 -18.08
CA ALA A 165 0.62 -0.50 -19.29
C ALA A 165 -0.14 -1.84 -19.19
N ARG A 166 -0.81 -2.23 -20.28
CA ARG A 166 -1.46 -3.53 -20.43
C ARG A 166 -1.03 -4.18 -21.72
N LYS A 167 -0.67 -5.44 -21.64
CA LYS A 167 -0.46 -6.26 -22.84
C LYS A 167 -1.79 -6.83 -23.31
N SER A 168 -2.13 -6.59 -24.57
CA SER A 168 -3.23 -7.22 -25.28
C SER A 168 -2.69 -8.03 -26.47
N PRO A 169 -3.50 -8.92 -27.10
CA PRO A 169 -3.10 -9.60 -28.33
C PRO A 169 -2.67 -8.64 -29.46
N ASP A 170 -3.26 -7.45 -29.49
CA ASP A 170 -3.03 -6.42 -30.52
C ASP A 170 -1.87 -5.47 -30.19
N GLY A 171 -1.15 -5.72 -29.08
CA GLY A 171 0.00 -4.93 -28.66
C GLY A 171 -0.11 -4.40 -27.22
N GLU A 172 0.81 -3.52 -26.88
CA GLU A 172 0.82 -2.85 -25.56
C GLU A 172 0.04 -1.54 -25.62
N VAL A 173 -0.88 -1.39 -24.67
CA VAL A 173 -1.69 -0.17 -24.51
C VAL A 173 -1.27 0.54 -23.25
N LYS A 174 -1.02 1.86 -23.34
CA LYS A 174 -0.60 2.71 -22.22
C LYS A 174 -1.58 3.84 -21.94
N ALA A 175 -1.76 4.14 -20.65
CA ALA A 175 -2.45 5.32 -20.16
C ALA A 175 -1.60 6.01 -19.12
N VAL A 176 -1.69 7.33 -19.04
CA VAL A 176 -1.07 8.13 -17.98
C VAL A 176 -2.20 8.84 -17.23
N ASN A 177 -2.38 8.51 -15.97
CA ASN A 177 -3.37 9.15 -15.12
C ASN A 177 -2.65 10.07 -14.13
N VAL A 178 -3.07 11.32 -14.09
CA VAL A 178 -2.60 12.31 -13.12
C VAL A 178 -3.69 12.53 -12.09
N TYR A 179 -3.32 12.55 -10.83
CA TYR A 179 -4.22 12.73 -9.71
C TYR A 179 -3.77 13.90 -8.86
N ASP A 180 -4.71 14.73 -8.44
CA ASP A 180 -4.50 15.80 -7.49
C ASP A 180 -4.95 15.33 -6.09
N LYS A 181 -4.16 15.67 -5.07
CA LYS A 181 -4.47 15.34 -3.67
C LYS A 181 -5.53 16.28 -3.14
N LYS A 182 -6.56 15.77 -2.48
CA LYS A 182 -7.53 16.55 -1.74
C LYS A 182 -6.98 17.12 -0.44
#